data_f54b76c8546e5a4652c21d09ac803fc5
#
_entry.id   f54b76c8546e5a4652c21d09ac803fc5
#
_cell.length_a   1.000
_cell.length_b   1.000
_cell.length_c   1.000
_cell.angle_alpha   90.00
_cell.angle_beta   90.00
_cell.angle_gamma   90.00
#
_symmetry.space_group_name_H-M   'P 1'
#
loop_
_entity.id
_entity.type
_entity.pdbx_description
1 polymer ?
#
loop_
_entity_poly.entity_id
_entity_poly.type
_entity_poly.pdbx_seq_one_letter_code
_entity_poly.pdbx_strand_id
1 'polypeptide(L)'
;MADFGKRTIAGTYRERIRSFARVLFSSARDASRRRALRTRAQTAQPLNVILGAGTVAVQGWLATDAEVLDVGSPWAWKRLFVPDSIDRLMAEHLFEHLSDVECSTAFTECFRYLKRGGLLRVAVPDGNRKDDEYVAEVSPPKDGHQLLFTVDDLVQRLDRAGFRTVPLEYFDAKEEFHCYPWDEADGLIRRSARYDQQERFKRGTLYYTSLIVDARKP
;
A
#
# COMPACT_ATOMS: atom_id res chain seq x y z
N MET A 1 -27.59 -37.39 11.25
CA MET A 1 -27.36 -35.99 11.61
C MET A 1 -25.86 -35.79 11.75
N ALA A 2 -25.22 -35.31 10.73
CA ALA A 2 -23.77 -35.09 10.72
C ALA A 2 -23.50 -33.58 10.90
N ASP A 3 -22.82 -33.28 11.98
CA ASP A 3 -22.39 -31.93 12.37
C ASP A 3 -21.27 -31.48 11.43
N PHE A 4 -21.59 -30.57 10.53
CA PHE A 4 -20.62 -29.91 9.67
C PHE A 4 -19.99 -28.74 10.42
N GLY A 5 -18.88 -29.06 11.13
CA GLY A 5 -18.07 -28.07 11.82
C GLY A 5 -17.67 -26.91 10.90
N LYS A 6 -18.12 -25.72 11.26
CA LYS A 6 -17.75 -24.43 10.64
C LYS A 6 -16.23 -24.25 10.70
N ARG A 7 -15.54 -24.47 9.57
CA ARG A 7 -14.16 -23.99 9.40
C ARG A 7 -14.20 -22.49 9.24
N THR A 8 -13.86 -21.77 10.29
CA THR A 8 -13.61 -20.33 10.28
C THR A 8 -12.33 -20.08 9.46
N ILE A 9 -12.49 -19.70 8.21
CA ILE A 9 -11.37 -19.20 7.37
C ILE A 9 -11.28 -17.71 7.59
N ALA A 10 -10.77 -17.30 8.75
CA ALA A 10 -10.44 -15.91 9.02
C ALA A 10 -9.09 -15.86 9.73
N GLY A 11 -8.04 -16.27 9.03
CA GLY A 11 -6.71 -15.83 9.41
C GLY A 11 -6.53 -14.41 8.91
N THR A 12 -6.39 -13.44 9.81
CA THR A 12 -6.05 -12.07 9.45
C THR A 12 -4.79 -12.06 8.56
N TYR A 13 -4.66 -11.08 7.66
CA TYR A 13 -3.43 -10.87 6.87
C TYR A 13 -2.17 -11.08 7.73
N ARG A 14 -2.17 -10.62 8.98
CA ARG A 14 -1.11 -10.84 9.96
C ARG A 14 -0.91 -12.31 10.37
N GLU A 15 -1.95 -13.11 10.49
CA GLU A 15 -1.79 -14.54 10.81
C GLU A 15 -1.26 -15.30 9.61
N ARG A 16 -1.67 -14.96 8.41
CA ARG A 16 -1.07 -15.49 7.17
C ARG A 16 0.41 -15.06 7.04
N ILE A 17 0.73 -13.79 7.27
CA ILE A 17 2.12 -13.29 7.30
C ILE A 17 2.90 -13.93 8.45
N ARG A 18 2.36 -14.01 9.67
CA ARG A 18 3.05 -14.64 10.81
C ARG A 18 3.23 -16.14 10.65
N SER A 19 2.28 -16.86 10.05
CA SER A 19 2.46 -18.28 9.75
C SER A 19 3.51 -18.49 8.66
N PHE A 20 3.50 -17.68 7.60
CA PHE A 20 4.56 -17.68 6.58
C PHE A 20 5.91 -17.23 7.16
N ALA A 21 5.95 -16.15 7.93
CA ALA A 21 7.17 -15.67 8.55
C ALA A 21 7.80 -16.70 9.51
N ARG A 22 7.01 -17.41 10.33
CA ARG A 22 7.53 -18.46 11.22
C ARG A 22 8.19 -19.62 10.48
N VAL A 23 7.71 -19.96 9.30
CA VAL A 23 8.30 -21.05 8.47
C VAL A 23 9.58 -20.61 7.77
N LEU A 24 9.76 -19.30 7.51
CA LEU A 24 10.87 -18.77 6.70
C LEU A 24 12.01 -18.11 7.52
N PHE A 25 11.82 -17.91 8.82
CA PHE A 25 12.83 -17.24 9.68
C PHE A 25 14.14 -18.03 9.89
N SER A 26 14.30 -19.20 9.33
CA SER A 26 15.41 -20.10 9.63
C SER A 26 16.41 -20.34 8.49
N SER A 27 16.28 -19.68 7.31
CA SER A 27 17.18 -20.02 6.22
C SER A 27 18.22 -18.94 5.90
N ALA A 28 19.45 -19.40 5.61
CA ALA A 28 20.54 -18.55 5.13
C ALA A 28 20.19 -17.76 3.84
N ARG A 29 19.19 -18.24 3.07
CA ARG A 29 18.68 -17.59 1.86
C ARG A 29 18.00 -16.25 2.18
N ASP A 30 17.22 -16.18 3.27
CA ASP A 30 16.52 -14.95 3.66
C ASP A 30 17.48 -13.89 4.20
N ALA A 31 18.52 -14.30 4.90
CA ALA A 31 19.58 -13.40 5.32
C ALA A 31 20.34 -12.83 4.12
N SER A 32 20.63 -13.65 3.11
CA SER A 32 21.27 -13.24 1.87
C SER A 32 20.39 -12.27 1.07
N ARG A 33 19.07 -12.57 0.93
CA ARG A 33 18.11 -11.71 0.25
C ARG A 33 17.99 -10.35 0.95
N ARG A 34 17.87 -10.33 2.26
CA ARG A 34 17.84 -9.08 3.05
C ARG A 34 19.12 -8.27 2.92
N ARG A 35 20.28 -8.94 2.93
CA ARG A 35 21.58 -8.28 2.73
C ARG A 35 21.68 -7.65 1.35
N ALA A 36 21.29 -8.37 0.30
CA ALA A 36 21.26 -7.86 -1.08
C ALA A 36 20.32 -6.66 -1.23
N LEU A 37 19.12 -6.72 -0.63
CA LEU A 37 18.16 -5.61 -0.63
C LEU A 37 18.72 -4.39 0.12
N ARG A 38 19.35 -4.59 1.27
CA ARG A 38 20.01 -3.51 2.02
C ARG A 38 21.12 -2.86 1.20
N THR A 39 21.95 -3.64 0.53
CA THR A 39 23.00 -3.11 -0.35
C THR A 39 22.38 -2.26 -1.47
N ARG A 40 21.34 -2.77 -2.13
CA ARG A 40 20.61 -1.99 -3.16
C ARG A 40 19.99 -0.71 -2.60
N ALA A 41 19.37 -0.77 -1.43
CA ALA A 41 18.81 0.41 -0.76
C ALA A 41 19.86 1.46 -0.43
N GLN A 42 21.12 1.06 -0.18
CA GLN A 42 22.22 1.97 0.12
C GLN A 42 22.92 2.54 -1.13
N THR A 43 22.79 1.86 -2.27
CA THR A 43 23.54 2.21 -3.50
C THR A 43 22.66 2.76 -4.62
N ALA A 44 21.34 2.51 -4.59
CA ALA A 44 20.42 3.00 -5.61
C ALA A 44 20.28 4.53 -5.56
N GLN A 45 20.37 5.17 -6.72
CA GLN A 45 20.13 6.60 -6.89
C GLN A 45 19.42 6.85 -8.24
N PRO A 46 18.19 7.35 -8.28
CA PRO A 46 17.31 7.59 -7.11
C PRO A 46 16.89 6.28 -6.42
N LEU A 47 16.60 6.34 -5.13
CA LEU A 47 16.04 5.21 -4.39
C LEU A 47 14.51 5.29 -4.39
N ASN A 48 13.88 4.49 -5.23
CA ASN A 48 12.43 4.34 -5.31
C ASN A 48 12.04 2.97 -4.74
N VAL A 49 11.01 2.90 -3.89
CA VAL A 49 10.63 1.67 -3.18
C VAL A 49 9.14 1.39 -3.33
N ILE A 50 8.79 0.14 -3.66
CA ILE A 50 7.43 -0.36 -3.64
C ILE A 50 7.20 -1.06 -2.30
N LEU A 51 6.20 -0.62 -1.56
CA LEU A 51 5.74 -1.24 -0.32
C LEU A 51 4.64 -2.26 -0.63
N GLY A 52 4.74 -3.47 -0.09
CA GLY A 52 3.74 -4.52 -0.33
C GLY A 52 3.66 -4.94 -1.80
N ALA A 53 4.79 -5.08 -2.46
CA ALA A 53 4.87 -5.30 -3.91
C ALA A 53 4.20 -6.60 -4.39
N GLY A 54 4.08 -7.62 -3.54
CA GLY A 54 3.63 -8.95 -3.96
C GLY A 54 4.45 -9.47 -5.15
N THR A 55 3.80 -9.61 -6.29
CA THR A 55 4.45 -10.02 -7.56
C THR A 55 4.81 -8.83 -8.48
N VAL A 56 4.57 -7.59 -8.03
CA VAL A 56 4.81 -6.39 -8.83
C VAL A 56 6.30 -6.08 -8.88
N ALA A 57 6.81 -5.93 -10.11
CA ALA A 57 8.17 -5.46 -10.35
C ALA A 57 8.12 -4.29 -11.34
N VAL A 58 8.76 -3.17 -10.99
CA VAL A 58 8.88 -1.99 -11.84
C VAL A 58 10.37 -1.68 -12.00
N GLN A 59 10.80 -1.41 -13.23
CA GLN A 59 12.20 -1.08 -13.50
C GLN A 59 12.60 0.19 -12.72
N GLY A 60 13.76 0.16 -12.07
CA GLY A 60 14.24 1.28 -11.26
C GLY A 60 13.64 1.37 -9.85
N TRP A 61 12.73 0.47 -9.48
CA TRP A 61 12.12 0.40 -8.16
C TRP A 61 12.61 -0.81 -7.36
N LEU A 62 12.80 -0.63 -6.07
CA LEU A 62 13.11 -1.70 -5.12
C LEU A 62 11.79 -2.27 -4.58
N ALA A 63 11.43 -3.46 -4.99
CA ALA A 63 10.24 -4.15 -4.50
C ALA A 63 10.48 -4.71 -3.09
N THR A 64 9.61 -4.36 -2.14
CA THR A 64 9.58 -4.91 -0.78
C THR A 64 8.22 -5.52 -0.47
N ASP A 65 8.21 -6.51 0.41
CA ASP A 65 6.99 -7.14 0.90
C ASP A 65 7.17 -7.48 2.39
N ALA A 66 6.10 -7.88 3.07
CA ALA A 66 6.07 -8.11 4.51
C ALA A 66 7.17 -9.03 5.05
N GLU A 67 7.64 -9.98 4.23
CA GLU A 67 8.77 -10.87 4.57
C GLU A 67 10.09 -10.11 4.77
N VAL A 68 10.24 -8.97 4.12
CA VAL A 68 11.46 -8.15 4.12
C VAL A 68 11.25 -6.86 4.90
N LEU A 69 10.13 -6.21 4.68
CA LEU A 69 9.74 -4.94 5.29
C LEU A 69 8.31 -5.04 5.83
N ASP A 70 8.15 -5.36 7.10
CA ASP A 70 6.91 -5.10 7.83
C ASP A 70 6.78 -3.59 8.04
N VAL A 71 5.90 -2.96 7.25
CA VAL A 71 5.76 -1.49 7.24
C VAL A 71 5.24 -0.93 8.57
N GLY A 72 4.51 -1.73 9.36
CA GLY A 72 4.05 -1.39 10.71
C GLY A 72 5.13 -1.52 11.78
N SER A 73 6.36 -1.94 11.43
CA SER A 73 7.46 -2.16 12.38
C SER A 73 8.61 -1.18 12.17
N PRO A 74 8.82 -0.17 13.05
CA PRO A 74 9.93 0.78 12.94
C PRO A 74 11.31 0.09 12.88
N TRP A 75 11.44 -1.08 13.52
CA TRP A 75 12.67 -1.85 13.49
C TRP A 75 12.98 -2.44 12.12
N ALA A 76 11.93 -2.86 11.35
CA ALA A 76 12.11 -3.37 9.99
C ALA A 76 12.66 -2.29 9.05
N TRP A 77 12.14 -1.06 9.15
CA TRP A 77 12.64 0.09 8.40
C TRP A 77 14.09 0.40 8.72
N LYS A 78 14.44 0.51 10.01
CA LYS A 78 15.80 0.79 10.48
C LYS A 78 16.84 -0.22 9.99
N ARG A 79 16.45 -1.45 9.75
CA ARG A 79 17.33 -2.48 9.23
C ARG A 79 17.66 -2.34 7.76
N LEU A 80 16.78 -1.74 6.99
CA LEU A 80 16.90 -1.64 5.52
C LEU A 80 17.36 -0.27 5.06
N PHE A 81 16.86 0.77 5.67
CA PHE A 81 17.00 2.14 5.17
C PHE A 81 17.67 3.06 6.18
N VAL A 82 18.19 4.17 5.65
CA VAL A 82 18.66 5.32 6.44
C VAL A 82 17.56 6.38 6.40
N PRO A 83 17.25 7.10 7.49
CA PRO A 83 16.34 8.24 7.44
C PRO A 83 16.72 9.23 6.33
N ASP A 84 15.74 9.87 5.73
CA ASP A 84 15.92 10.84 4.64
C ASP A 84 16.69 10.30 3.42
N SER A 85 16.53 9.01 3.08
CA SER A 85 17.27 8.39 1.99
C SER A 85 16.43 8.01 0.78
N ILE A 86 15.12 7.90 0.92
CA ILE A 86 14.21 7.41 -0.12
C ILE A 86 13.67 8.59 -0.93
N ASP A 87 13.74 8.50 -2.25
CA ASP A 87 13.22 9.53 -3.15
C ASP A 87 11.71 9.37 -3.36
N ARG A 88 11.25 8.12 -3.58
CA ARG A 88 9.83 7.80 -3.81
C ARG A 88 9.42 6.52 -3.10
N LEU A 89 8.23 6.53 -2.56
CA LEU A 89 7.51 5.37 -2.05
C LEU A 89 6.22 5.19 -2.84
N MET A 90 5.86 3.96 -3.13
CA MET A 90 4.59 3.60 -3.74
C MET A 90 3.99 2.42 -2.98
N ALA A 91 2.69 2.52 -2.68
CA ALA A 91 1.92 1.44 -2.07
C ALA A 91 0.58 1.31 -2.79
N GLU A 92 0.31 0.14 -3.35
CA GLU A 92 -0.95 -0.17 -4.01
C GLU A 92 -1.61 -1.34 -3.28
N HIS A 93 -2.78 -1.09 -2.67
CA HIS A 93 -3.57 -2.06 -1.93
C HIS A 93 -2.78 -2.78 -0.81
N LEU A 94 -2.19 -1.95 0.08
CA LEU A 94 -1.44 -2.39 1.25
C LEU A 94 -2.06 -1.90 2.56
N PHE A 95 -2.39 -0.60 2.65
CA PHE A 95 -2.74 0.03 3.93
C PHE A 95 -4.09 -0.43 4.48
N GLU A 96 -5.02 -0.87 3.63
CA GLU A 96 -6.31 -1.45 4.03
C GLU A 96 -6.15 -2.75 4.83
N HIS A 97 -5.03 -3.44 4.71
CA HIS A 97 -4.74 -4.68 5.43
C HIS A 97 -4.11 -4.45 6.81
N LEU A 98 -3.76 -3.23 7.15
CA LEU A 98 -3.14 -2.87 8.42
C LEU A 98 -4.21 -2.50 9.46
N SER A 99 -3.91 -2.76 10.74
CA SER A 99 -4.69 -2.16 11.82
C SER A 99 -4.47 -0.64 11.88
N ASP A 100 -5.35 0.08 12.55
CA ASP A 100 -5.25 1.55 12.70
C ASP A 100 -3.88 2.00 13.24
N VAL A 101 -3.39 1.30 14.26
CA VAL A 101 -2.08 1.58 14.88
C VAL A 101 -0.92 1.31 13.92
N GLU A 102 -0.98 0.22 13.16
CA GLU A 102 0.05 -0.14 12.19
C GLU A 102 0.06 0.83 11.01
N CYS A 103 -1.12 1.23 10.54
CA CYS A 103 -1.27 2.22 9.48
C CYS A 103 -0.66 3.56 9.88
N SER A 104 -0.98 4.06 11.08
CA SER A 104 -0.39 5.30 11.62
C SER A 104 1.12 5.21 11.77
N THR A 105 1.63 4.07 12.24
CA THR A 105 3.07 3.81 12.35
C THR A 105 3.72 3.80 10.97
N ALA A 106 3.12 3.10 9.99
CA ALA A 106 3.64 2.99 8.65
C ALA A 106 3.74 4.37 7.97
N PHE A 107 2.72 5.25 8.08
CA PHE A 107 2.80 6.60 7.54
C PHE A 107 3.89 7.43 8.21
N THR A 108 4.07 7.30 9.54
CA THR A 108 5.16 7.96 10.28
C THR A 108 6.53 7.50 9.79
N GLU A 109 6.71 6.20 9.56
CA GLU A 109 7.98 5.68 9.06
C GLU A 109 8.20 6.06 7.59
N CYS A 110 7.16 6.04 6.73
CA CYS A 110 7.25 6.57 5.37
C CYS A 110 7.76 8.02 5.38
N PHE A 111 7.18 8.86 6.24
CA PHE A 111 7.62 10.25 6.39
C PHE A 111 9.07 10.35 6.85
N ARG A 112 9.48 9.55 7.84
CA ARG A 112 10.84 9.55 8.38
C ARG A 112 11.88 9.19 7.33
N TYR A 113 11.61 8.20 6.50
CA TYR A 113 12.61 7.66 5.56
C TYR A 113 12.61 8.35 4.19
N LEU A 114 11.55 9.06 3.82
CA LEU A 114 11.55 9.90 2.63
C LEU A 114 12.48 11.11 2.82
N LYS A 115 13.18 11.49 1.75
CA LYS A 115 13.90 12.76 1.65
C LYS A 115 12.92 13.94 1.72
N ARG A 116 13.42 15.13 2.05
CA ARG A 116 12.66 16.37 1.81
C ARG A 116 12.33 16.50 0.32
N GLY A 117 11.09 16.85 0.00
CA GLY A 117 10.57 16.85 -1.37
C GLY A 117 10.23 15.46 -1.91
N GLY A 118 10.55 14.38 -1.18
CA GLY A 118 10.21 13.02 -1.54
C GLY A 118 8.70 12.76 -1.53
N LEU A 119 8.26 11.75 -2.26
CA LEU A 119 6.86 11.44 -2.51
C LEU A 119 6.50 10.03 -2.02
N LEU A 120 5.40 9.93 -1.31
CA LEU A 120 4.65 8.68 -1.11
C LEU A 120 3.38 8.73 -1.96
N ARG A 121 3.19 7.78 -2.89
CA ARG A 121 1.92 7.56 -3.59
C ARG A 121 1.20 6.37 -2.97
N VAL A 122 -0.03 6.61 -2.55
CA VAL A 122 -0.91 5.61 -1.93
C VAL A 122 -2.09 5.35 -2.84
N ALA A 123 -2.40 4.07 -3.08
CA ALA A 123 -3.65 3.64 -3.70
C ALA A 123 -4.31 2.58 -2.81
N VAL A 124 -5.58 2.80 -2.45
CA VAL A 124 -6.39 1.92 -1.59
C VAL A 124 -7.82 1.79 -2.16
N PRO A 125 -8.61 0.79 -1.75
CA PRO A 125 -10.03 0.77 -2.07
C PRO A 125 -10.74 2.04 -1.60
N ASP A 126 -11.65 2.59 -2.44
CA ASP A 126 -12.37 3.82 -2.15
C ASP A 126 -13.72 3.52 -1.50
N GLY A 127 -13.88 3.93 -0.24
CA GLY A 127 -15.10 3.75 0.54
C GLY A 127 -16.26 4.66 0.15
N ASN A 128 -16.00 5.73 -0.61
CA ASN A 128 -17.03 6.63 -1.15
C ASN A 128 -17.52 6.25 -2.55
N ARG A 129 -17.00 5.14 -3.10
CA ARG A 129 -17.41 4.71 -4.44
C ARG A 129 -18.91 4.40 -4.47
N LYS A 130 -19.60 4.95 -5.48
CA LYS A 130 -21.03 4.72 -5.73
C LYS A 130 -21.28 3.34 -6.32
N ASP A 131 -21.11 2.31 -5.50
CA ASP A 131 -21.29 0.92 -5.89
C ASP A 131 -21.34 0.08 -4.60
N ASP A 132 -22.55 -0.20 -4.12
CA ASP A 132 -22.75 -0.93 -2.85
C ASP A 132 -22.16 -2.34 -2.90
N GLU A 133 -22.17 -3.00 -4.06
CA GLU A 133 -21.57 -4.33 -4.24
C GLU A 133 -20.03 -4.25 -4.07
N TYR A 134 -19.41 -3.27 -4.73
CA TYR A 134 -17.98 -3.02 -4.57
C TYR A 134 -17.63 -2.68 -3.12
N VAL A 135 -18.35 -1.74 -2.50
CA VAL A 135 -18.08 -1.35 -1.11
C VAL A 135 -18.22 -2.55 -0.16
N ALA A 136 -19.24 -3.40 -0.37
CA ALA A 136 -19.40 -4.62 0.41
C ALA A 136 -18.24 -5.62 0.21
N GLU A 137 -17.66 -5.69 -1.00
CA GLU A 137 -16.51 -6.56 -1.30
C GLU A 137 -15.19 -6.06 -0.70
N VAL A 138 -15.01 -4.73 -0.56
CA VAL A 138 -13.77 -4.15 -0.02
C VAL A 138 -13.86 -3.78 1.46
N SER A 139 -15.03 -3.87 2.08
CA SER A 139 -15.23 -3.56 3.50
C SER A 139 -14.65 -4.63 4.42
N PRO A 140 -14.09 -4.23 5.56
CA PRO A 140 -13.65 -5.18 6.58
C PRO A 140 -14.78 -6.14 7.02
N PRO A 141 -14.47 -7.43 7.29
CA PRO A 141 -13.16 -8.08 7.26
C PRO A 141 -12.85 -8.81 5.95
N LYS A 142 -13.55 -8.51 4.85
CA LYS A 142 -13.34 -9.22 3.58
C LYS A 142 -11.90 -9.07 3.08
N ASP A 143 -11.39 -10.10 2.44
CA ASP A 143 -10.03 -10.19 1.89
C ASP A 143 -8.90 -9.86 2.91
N GLY A 144 -9.23 -9.88 4.21
CA GLY A 144 -8.30 -9.49 5.27
C GLY A 144 -8.13 -7.98 5.43
N HIS A 145 -9.04 -7.20 4.84
CA HIS A 145 -9.08 -5.76 5.09
C HIS A 145 -9.42 -5.48 6.56
N GLN A 146 -8.77 -4.49 7.14
CA GLN A 146 -9.00 -3.99 8.49
C GLN A 146 -9.47 -2.54 8.47
N LEU A 147 -9.20 -1.82 7.37
CA LEU A 147 -9.60 -0.43 7.16
C LEU A 147 -10.30 -0.29 5.82
N LEU A 148 -11.24 0.64 5.74
CA LEU A 148 -11.82 1.14 4.51
C LEU A 148 -11.64 2.67 4.52
N PHE A 149 -10.99 3.21 3.51
CA PHE A 149 -10.62 4.61 3.45
C PHE A 149 -11.62 5.40 2.60
N THR A 150 -11.95 6.59 3.06
CA THR A 150 -12.46 7.68 2.21
C THR A 150 -11.31 8.66 1.93
N VAL A 151 -11.49 9.56 0.96
CA VAL A 151 -10.47 10.57 0.65
C VAL A 151 -10.15 11.43 1.87
N ASP A 152 -11.16 11.84 2.63
CA ASP A 152 -10.99 12.68 3.82
C ASP A 152 -10.22 11.94 4.93
N ASP A 153 -10.53 10.66 5.18
CA ASP A 153 -9.83 9.86 6.18
C ASP A 153 -8.36 9.64 5.80
N LEU A 154 -8.09 9.26 4.55
CA LEU A 154 -6.73 9.02 4.08
C LEU A 154 -5.87 10.30 4.12
N VAL A 155 -6.41 11.43 3.63
CA VAL A 155 -5.76 12.73 3.67
C VAL A 155 -5.45 13.13 5.12
N GLN A 156 -6.43 13.04 6.03
CA GLN A 156 -6.24 13.39 7.43
C GLN A 156 -5.13 12.57 8.11
N ARG A 157 -5.05 11.26 7.81
CA ARG A 157 -3.99 10.37 8.35
C ARG A 157 -2.60 10.75 7.84
N LEU A 158 -2.50 11.03 6.55
CA LEU A 158 -1.24 11.45 5.92
C LEU A 158 -0.80 12.83 6.42
N ASP A 159 -1.72 13.78 6.55
CA ASP A 159 -1.43 15.12 7.09
C ASP A 159 -0.98 15.05 8.55
N ARG A 160 -1.58 14.19 9.38
CA ARG A 160 -1.12 13.94 10.76
C ARG A 160 0.29 13.37 10.83
N ALA A 161 0.71 12.61 9.83
CA ALA A 161 2.09 12.11 9.73
C ALA A 161 3.08 13.20 9.25
N GLY A 162 2.59 14.39 8.83
CA GLY A 162 3.40 15.55 8.42
C GLY A 162 3.49 15.79 6.91
N PHE A 163 2.80 14.99 6.10
CA PHE A 163 2.78 15.16 4.65
C PHE A 163 1.96 16.38 4.21
N ARG A 164 2.23 16.83 2.99
CA ARG A 164 1.32 17.67 2.19
C ARG A 164 0.68 16.79 1.14
N THR A 165 -0.64 16.67 1.15
CA THR A 165 -1.40 15.73 0.33
C THR A 165 -2.03 16.38 -0.88
N VAL A 166 -2.13 15.58 -1.96
CA VAL A 166 -2.86 15.94 -3.19
C VAL A 166 -3.65 14.69 -3.62
N PRO A 167 -4.98 14.67 -3.43
CA PRO A 167 -5.82 13.62 -4.00
C PRO A 167 -5.78 13.65 -5.53
N LEU A 168 -5.64 12.48 -6.15
CA LEU A 168 -5.51 12.32 -7.61
C LEU A 168 -6.72 11.67 -8.25
N GLU A 169 -7.14 10.53 -7.71
CA GLU A 169 -8.34 9.79 -8.16
C GLU A 169 -9.14 9.41 -6.92
N TYR A 170 -10.41 9.80 -6.86
CA TYR A 170 -11.24 9.52 -5.69
C TYR A 170 -12.72 9.84 -5.94
N PHE A 171 -13.59 9.22 -5.15
CA PHE A 171 -14.98 9.66 -4.98
C PHE A 171 -15.08 10.59 -3.77
N ASP A 172 -15.78 11.70 -3.92
CA ASP A 172 -16.07 12.60 -2.80
C ASP A 172 -17.28 12.11 -1.96
N ALA A 173 -17.63 12.86 -0.92
CA ALA A 173 -18.76 12.55 -0.04
C ALA A 173 -20.14 12.65 -0.75
N LYS A 174 -20.20 13.17 -1.99
CA LYS A 174 -21.38 13.19 -2.84
C LYS A 174 -21.37 12.07 -3.86
N GLU A 175 -20.41 11.15 -3.75
CA GLU A 175 -20.18 10.04 -4.68
C GLU A 175 -19.85 10.51 -6.12
N GLU A 176 -19.30 11.73 -6.26
CA GLU A 176 -18.82 12.24 -7.54
C GLU A 176 -17.35 11.84 -7.73
N PHE A 177 -17.02 11.27 -8.90
CA PHE A 177 -15.66 10.85 -9.21
C PHE A 177 -14.80 12.00 -9.71
N HIS A 178 -13.64 12.16 -9.09
CA HIS A 178 -12.61 13.15 -9.43
C HIS A 178 -11.35 12.43 -9.95
N CYS A 179 -10.78 12.94 -11.04
CA CYS A 179 -9.57 12.37 -11.64
C CYS A 179 -8.68 13.50 -12.15
N TYR A 180 -7.47 13.58 -11.58
CA TYR A 180 -6.46 14.58 -11.95
C TYR A 180 -5.26 13.90 -12.61
N PRO A 181 -4.57 14.58 -13.55
CA PRO A 181 -3.37 14.05 -14.17
C PRO A 181 -2.26 13.78 -13.15
N TRP A 182 -1.56 12.65 -13.32
CA TRP A 182 -0.40 12.30 -12.54
C TRP A 182 0.65 11.58 -13.39
N ASP A 183 1.94 11.63 -12.95
CA ASP A 183 3.06 11.02 -13.66
C ASP A 183 3.33 9.61 -13.12
N GLU A 184 3.46 8.63 -14.03
CA GLU A 184 3.83 7.24 -13.73
C GLU A 184 5.26 7.13 -13.18
N ALA A 185 6.14 8.06 -13.53
CA ALA A 185 7.50 8.12 -13.00
C ALA A 185 7.53 8.35 -11.49
N ASP A 186 6.49 8.96 -10.93
CA ASP A 186 6.31 9.16 -9.49
C ASP A 186 5.71 7.92 -8.77
N GLY A 187 5.32 6.90 -9.51
CA GLY A 187 4.77 5.63 -9.01
C GLY A 187 3.62 5.15 -9.90
N LEU A 188 3.78 3.99 -10.52
CA LEU A 188 2.77 3.37 -11.39
C LEU A 188 1.71 2.67 -10.56
N ILE A 189 0.50 3.20 -10.52
CA ILE A 189 -0.68 2.54 -9.94
C ILE A 189 -1.44 1.83 -11.05
N ARG A 190 -1.59 0.52 -10.93
CA ARG A 190 -2.26 -0.33 -11.93
C ARG A 190 -3.78 -0.25 -11.82
N ARG A 191 -4.29 -0.06 -10.61
CA ARG A 191 -5.74 0.08 -10.33
C ARG A 191 -6.16 1.55 -10.36
N SER A 192 -5.85 2.22 -11.47
CA SER A 192 -6.21 3.60 -11.78
C SER A 192 -7.30 3.63 -12.84
N ALA A 193 -8.16 4.64 -12.81
CA ALA A 193 -9.17 4.93 -13.85
C ALA A 193 -8.54 5.07 -15.26
N ARG A 194 -7.28 5.47 -15.32
CA ARG A 194 -6.49 5.54 -16.57
C ARG A 194 -6.49 4.20 -17.34
N TYR A 195 -6.53 3.07 -16.62
CA TYR A 195 -6.46 1.73 -17.19
C TYR A 195 -7.83 1.03 -17.26
N ASP A 196 -8.86 1.60 -16.67
CA ASP A 196 -10.22 1.06 -16.70
C ASP A 196 -10.83 1.06 -18.11
N GLN A 197 -10.33 1.90 -19.00
CA GLN A 197 -10.77 2.00 -20.40
C GLN A 197 -10.21 0.89 -21.30
N GLN A 198 -9.34 0.03 -20.80
CA GLN A 198 -8.83 -1.11 -21.57
C GLN A 198 -9.95 -2.14 -21.82
N GLU A 199 -9.93 -2.78 -23.01
CA GLU A 199 -11.04 -3.65 -23.48
C GLU A 199 -11.45 -4.77 -22.52
N ARG A 200 -10.50 -5.32 -21.75
CA ARG A 200 -10.77 -6.36 -20.76
C ARG A 200 -11.57 -5.88 -19.54
N PHE A 201 -11.72 -4.55 -19.35
CA PHE A 201 -12.41 -3.92 -18.24
C PHE A 201 -13.66 -3.13 -18.66
N LYS A 202 -14.08 -3.23 -19.93
CA LYS A 202 -15.27 -2.55 -20.46
C LYS A 202 -16.55 -3.13 -19.89
N ARG A 203 -16.98 -2.64 -18.74
CA ARG A 203 -18.36 -2.86 -18.24
C ARG A 203 -19.16 -1.56 -18.07
N GLY A 204 -18.69 -0.44 -18.63
CA GLY A 204 -19.38 0.86 -18.54
C GLY A 204 -19.34 1.52 -17.16
N THR A 205 -18.73 0.87 -16.17
CA THR A 205 -18.48 1.38 -14.82
C THR A 205 -16.98 1.39 -14.54
N LEU A 206 -16.50 2.29 -13.68
CA LEU A 206 -15.10 2.35 -13.25
C LEU A 206 -14.80 1.12 -12.39
N TYR A 207 -14.50 -0.02 -13.06
CA TYR A 207 -14.37 -1.31 -12.40
C TYR A 207 -13.11 -1.43 -11.52
N TYR A 208 -12.04 -0.72 -11.90
CA TYR A 208 -10.70 -0.98 -11.35
C TYR A 208 -10.04 0.23 -10.68
N THR A 209 -10.76 1.34 -10.52
CA THR A 209 -10.16 2.54 -9.93
C THR A 209 -10.05 2.44 -8.41
N SER A 210 -8.97 3.01 -7.88
CA SER A 210 -8.71 3.14 -6.46
C SER A 210 -8.79 4.60 -6.04
N LEU A 211 -8.93 4.85 -4.75
CA LEU A 211 -8.59 6.13 -4.13
C LEU A 211 -7.06 6.29 -4.19
N ILE A 212 -6.58 7.30 -4.92
CA ILE A 212 -5.16 7.57 -5.12
C ILE A 212 -4.81 8.95 -4.57
N VAL A 213 -3.79 8.99 -3.70
CA VAL A 213 -3.29 10.23 -3.08
C VAL A 213 -1.77 10.30 -3.18
N ASP A 214 -1.27 11.45 -3.62
CA ASP A 214 0.14 11.81 -3.48
C ASP A 214 0.37 12.56 -2.15
N ALA A 215 1.39 12.13 -1.41
CA ALA A 215 1.78 12.69 -0.13
C ALA A 215 3.26 13.09 -0.18
N ARG A 216 3.55 14.40 -0.18
CA ARG A 216 4.93 14.95 -0.23
C ARG A 216 5.44 15.31 1.15
N LYS A 217 6.68 14.95 1.42
CA LYS A 217 7.41 15.44 2.59
C LYS A 217 7.90 16.86 2.29
N PRO A 218 7.48 17.90 3.04
CA PRO A 218 7.86 19.28 2.82
C PRO A 218 9.36 19.56 3.08
#